data_26db3908d701063bab31872bb07b50e6
#
_entry.id   26db3908d701063bab31872bb07b50e6
#
_cell.length_a   1.000
_cell.length_b   1.000
_cell.length_c   1.000
_cell.angle_alpha   90.00
_cell.angle_beta   90.00
_cell.angle_gamma   90.00
#
_symmetry.space_group_name_H-M   'P 1'
#
loop_
_entity.id
_entity.type
_entity.pdbx_description
1 polymer ?
#
loop_
_entity_poly.entity_id
_entity_poly.type
_entity_poly.pdbx_seq_one_letter_code
_entity_poly.pdbx_strand_id
1 'polypeptide(L)'
;ETLTEVQSMVAKVAISVRAYHERTGESLTEMADGAASLRHRPHGVLAVFGPYNFPGHLPNGHIVPALIAGNTVVFKPSELTPWTAEETVKLWQAAGLPDGVLNLVQGGRSTGEALAQSSEIDGLLFTGSANTGYHLHQQLAGAPEKILALEMGGNNALIIDEITDIDAVVNLTIQSAFVSAGQRCTCARRLIIKNGTEGDAFIQRLVEVTRDLVVGQWDAQPQPFMGGVISLNAAQQILQAQQRLIDLGATPLLSVTQPDANSSLLSAGILDVTGVSNVPDEEYFGPLSCIYRYDSFDEALKIANATRFGLSVGLVSPDRDLFERLLIEARAGIVNWNKPLTGASSAAPFGGVGASGNHRASAFYAADYCAWPMASLESDQVNLPEKLSPGIVL
;
A
#
# COMPACT_ATOMS: atom_id res chain seq x y z
N GLU A 1 10.74 3.67 14.09
CA GLU A 1 10.13 2.97 12.94
C GLU A 1 10.40 1.46 12.98
N THR A 2 11.65 1.00 13.09
CA THR A 2 11.98 -0.44 13.11
C THR A 2 11.24 -1.22 14.19
N LEU A 3 11.20 -0.74 15.43
CA LEU A 3 10.44 -1.40 16.51
C LEU A 3 8.94 -1.46 16.20
N THR A 4 8.38 -0.41 15.62
CA THR A 4 6.97 -0.37 15.22
C THR A 4 6.69 -1.36 14.10
N GLU A 5 7.62 -1.54 13.15
CA GLU A 5 7.50 -2.54 12.10
C GLU A 5 7.47 -3.97 12.67
N VAL A 6 8.38 -4.29 13.58
CA VAL A 6 8.41 -5.61 14.25
C VAL A 6 7.11 -5.88 15.01
N GLN A 7 6.59 -4.88 15.75
CA GLN A 7 5.29 -4.99 16.43
C GLN A 7 4.15 -5.25 15.42
N SER A 8 4.17 -4.60 14.27
CA SER A 8 3.20 -4.80 13.20
C SER A 8 3.28 -6.20 12.59
N MET A 9 4.49 -6.78 12.45
CA MET A 9 4.68 -8.16 12.01
C MET A 9 3.99 -9.16 12.96
N VAL A 10 4.18 -8.98 14.27
CA VAL A 10 3.56 -9.85 15.29
C VAL A 10 2.04 -9.69 15.28
N ALA A 11 1.53 -8.45 15.26
CA ALA A 11 0.10 -8.18 15.25
C ALA A 11 -0.61 -8.76 14.01
N LYS A 12 0.10 -8.87 12.88
CA LYS A 12 -0.43 -9.42 11.63
C LYS A 12 -0.94 -10.86 11.78
N VAL A 13 -0.33 -11.67 12.64
CA VAL A 13 -0.72 -13.07 12.85
C VAL A 13 -2.17 -13.15 13.36
N ALA A 14 -2.49 -12.46 14.45
CA ALA A 14 -3.84 -12.48 15.03
C ALA A 14 -4.89 -11.92 14.04
N ILE A 15 -4.53 -10.87 13.30
CA ILE A 15 -5.38 -10.27 12.27
C ILE A 15 -5.65 -11.28 11.15
N SER A 16 -4.64 -12.00 10.68
CA SER A 16 -4.77 -12.96 9.58
C SER A 16 -5.55 -14.20 10.00
N VAL A 17 -5.39 -14.68 11.25
CA VAL A 17 -6.20 -15.78 11.78
C VAL A 17 -7.68 -15.38 11.83
N ARG A 18 -7.98 -14.17 12.32
CA ARG A 18 -9.36 -13.67 12.33
C ARG A 18 -9.89 -13.52 10.89
N ALA A 19 -9.12 -12.97 9.97
CA ALA A 19 -9.50 -12.84 8.58
C ALA A 19 -9.78 -14.19 7.92
N TYR A 20 -8.96 -15.22 8.21
CA TYR A 20 -9.21 -16.57 7.73
C TYR A 20 -10.58 -17.09 8.18
N HIS A 21 -10.91 -16.97 9.46
CA HIS A 21 -12.21 -17.45 9.97
C HIS A 21 -13.40 -16.65 9.43
N GLU A 22 -13.28 -15.34 9.32
CA GLU A 22 -14.39 -14.47 8.91
C GLU A 22 -14.61 -14.46 7.39
N ARG A 23 -13.56 -14.64 6.59
CA ARG A 23 -13.61 -14.45 5.13
C ARG A 23 -13.43 -15.72 4.31
N THR A 24 -12.61 -16.65 4.78
CA THR A 24 -12.28 -17.89 4.06
C THR A 24 -12.43 -19.14 4.94
N GLY A 25 -13.17 -19.03 6.01
CA GLY A 25 -13.54 -20.16 6.83
C GLY A 25 -14.52 -21.10 6.13
N GLU A 26 -14.91 -22.14 6.84
CA GLU A 26 -15.95 -23.06 6.38
C GLU A 26 -17.32 -22.56 6.84
N SER A 27 -18.32 -22.66 5.97
CA SER A 27 -19.72 -22.41 6.33
C SER A 27 -20.62 -23.52 5.79
N LEU A 28 -21.64 -23.88 6.58
CA LEU A 28 -22.63 -24.88 6.27
C LEU A 28 -24.02 -24.25 6.40
N THR A 29 -24.85 -24.44 5.38
CA THR A 29 -26.26 -24.06 5.38
C THR A 29 -27.10 -25.30 5.24
N GLU A 30 -27.89 -25.63 6.27
CA GLU A 30 -28.81 -26.76 6.24
C GLU A 30 -29.91 -26.52 5.19
N MET A 31 -30.28 -27.59 4.48
CA MET A 31 -31.34 -27.64 3.47
C MET A 31 -32.32 -28.75 3.80
N ALA A 32 -33.48 -28.80 3.15
CA ALA A 32 -34.52 -29.78 3.41
C ALA A 32 -34.08 -31.24 3.14
N ASP A 33 -33.11 -31.41 2.22
CA ASP A 33 -32.60 -32.70 1.75
C ASP A 33 -31.06 -32.82 1.82
N GLY A 34 -30.44 -32.12 2.77
CA GLY A 34 -29.00 -32.12 2.96
C GLY A 34 -28.45 -30.79 3.40
N ALA A 35 -27.30 -30.40 2.87
CA ALA A 35 -26.64 -29.15 3.21
C ALA A 35 -25.92 -28.54 1.99
N ALA A 36 -25.85 -27.22 1.95
CA ALA A 36 -24.92 -26.47 1.11
C ALA A 36 -23.69 -26.07 1.92
N SER A 37 -22.50 -26.42 1.45
CA SER A 37 -21.25 -26.13 2.12
C SER A 37 -20.37 -25.24 1.26
N LEU A 38 -19.72 -24.26 1.90
CA LEU A 38 -18.66 -23.46 1.32
C LEU A 38 -17.37 -23.77 2.09
N ARG A 39 -16.35 -24.15 1.38
CA ARG A 39 -14.98 -24.36 1.88
C ARG A 39 -14.00 -23.57 1.06
N HIS A 40 -12.80 -23.35 1.59
CA HIS A 40 -11.72 -22.72 0.86
C HIS A 40 -10.51 -23.64 0.81
N ARG A 41 -9.80 -23.61 -0.32
CA ARG A 41 -8.63 -24.44 -0.58
C ARG A 41 -7.42 -23.58 -0.93
N PRO A 42 -6.19 -23.98 -0.55
CA PRO A 42 -4.98 -23.31 -0.99
C PRO A 42 -4.83 -23.38 -2.50
N HIS A 43 -4.18 -22.39 -3.10
CA HIS A 43 -3.79 -22.42 -4.50
C HIS A 43 -2.67 -23.43 -4.74
N GLY A 44 -1.69 -23.52 -3.82
CA GLY A 44 -0.52 -24.38 -3.91
C GLY A 44 0.76 -23.62 -3.57
N VAL A 45 1.55 -23.23 -4.57
CA VAL A 45 2.81 -22.48 -4.41
C VAL A 45 2.60 -21.01 -4.76
N LEU A 46 2.77 -20.12 -3.79
CA LEU A 46 2.65 -18.67 -3.99
C LEU A 46 4.02 -17.98 -3.94
N ALA A 47 4.34 -17.22 -4.99
CA ALA A 47 5.48 -16.31 -4.97
C ALA A 47 5.09 -15.02 -4.24
N VAL A 48 5.89 -14.59 -3.26
CA VAL A 48 5.70 -13.31 -2.56
C VAL A 48 6.88 -12.39 -2.86
N PHE A 49 6.60 -11.23 -3.46
CA PHE A 49 7.61 -10.21 -3.75
C PHE A 49 7.46 -9.05 -2.76
N GLY A 50 8.48 -8.84 -1.94
CA GLY A 50 8.50 -7.83 -0.90
C GLY A 50 9.19 -6.54 -1.31
N PRO A 51 8.71 -5.37 -0.81
CA PRO A 51 9.32 -4.06 -1.02
C PRO A 51 10.45 -3.81 0.01
N TYR A 52 11.19 -2.72 -0.20
CA TYR A 52 12.27 -2.33 0.71
C TYR A 52 11.85 -1.42 1.87
N ASN A 53 10.73 -0.70 1.73
CA ASN A 53 10.33 0.33 2.69
C ASN A 53 9.78 -0.21 4.02
N PHE A 54 9.16 -1.40 3.97
CA PHE A 54 8.75 -2.21 5.11
C PHE A 54 9.09 -3.67 4.83
N PRO A 55 10.37 -4.03 4.88
CA PRO A 55 10.86 -5.32 4.37
C PRO A 55 10.43 -6.52 5.19
N GLY A 56 10.02 -6.33 6.43
CA GLY A 56 9.47 -7.37 7.29
C GLY A 56 7.93 -7.39 7.25
N HIS A 57 7.30 -6.23 7.49
CA HIS A 57 5.85 -6.13 7.69
C HIS A 57 5.03 -6.41 6.43
N LEU A 58 5.39 -5.81 5.29
CA LEU A 58 4.58 -5.93 4.07
C LEU A 58 4.63 -7.33 3.47
N PRO A 59 5.81 -7.98 3.30
CA PRO A 59 5.84 -9.38 2.87
C PRO A 59 5.09 -10.30 3.84
N ASN A 60 5.24 -10.07 5.15
CA ASN A 60 4.54 -10.85 6.18
C ASN A 60 3.01 -10.73 6.07
N GLY A 61 2.52 -9.59 5.52
CA GLY A 61 1.12 -9.38 5.19
C GLY A 61 0.57 -10.28 4.09
N HIS A 62 1.43 -10.89 3.28
CA HIS A 62 1.10 -11.92 2.28
C HIS A 62 1.48 -13.32 2.78
N ILE A 63 2.64 -13.46 3.42
CA ILE A 63 3.17 -14.77 3.87
C ILE A 63 2.24 -15.41 4.89
N VAL A 64 1.85 -14.67 5.95
CA VAL A 64 1.02 -15.23 7.03
C VAL A 64 -0.33 -15.74 6.52
N PRO A 65 -1.16 -14.95 5.79
CA PRO A 65 -2.44 -15.46 5.28
C PRO A 65 -2.26 -16.59 4.26
N ALA A 66 -1.19 -16.59 3.45
CA ALA A 66 -0.89 -17.68 2.53
C ALA A 66 -0.61 -18.99 3.28
N LEU A 67 0.20 -18.96 4.33
CA LEU A 67 0.52 -20.13 5.16
C LEU A 67 -0.70 -20.64 5.93
N ILE A 68 -1.52 -19.74 6.49
CA ILE A 68 -2.77 -20.10 7.21
C ILE A 68 -3.74 -20.81 6.26
N ALA A 69 -3.84 -20.38 5.01
CA ALA A 69 -4.68 -21.00 3.99
C ALA A 69 -4.15 -22.38 3.51
N GLY A 70 -2.90 -22.74 3.86
CA GLY A 70 -2.27 -24.01 3.49
C GLY A 70 -1.38 -23.97 2.24
N ASN A 71 -1.03 -22.78 1.74
CA ASN A 71 -0.06 -22.65 0.65
C ASN A 71 1.37 -22.81 1.15
N THR A 72 2.26 -23.17 0.24
CA THR A 72 3.71 -22.98 0.40
C THR A 72 4.11 -21.65 -0.27
N VAL A 73 5.21 -21.05 0.20
CA VAL A 73 5.63 -19.73 -0.24
C VAL A 73 7.07 -19.73 -0.73
N VAL A 74 7.29 -19.11 -1.88
CA VAL A 74 8.62 -18.71 -2.36
C VAL A 74 8.72 -17.19 -2.18
N PHE A 75 9.48 -16.75 -1.19
CA PHE A 75 9.66 -15.35 -0.84
C PHE A 75 10.87 -14.76 -1.55
N LYS A 76 10.63 -13.76 -2.40
CA LYS A 76 11.65 -12.89 -2.99
C LYS A 76 11.55 -11.50 -2.41
N PRO A 77 12.42 -11.11 -1.49
CA PRO A 77 12.48 -9.74 -0.96
C PRO A 77 13.03 -8.75 -1.99
N SER A 78 12.99 -7.47 -1.65
CA SER A 78 13.80 -6.47 -2.33
C SER A 78 15.28 -6.79 -2.19
N GLU A 79 16.03 -6.64 -3.26
CA GLU A 79 17.50 -6.75 -3.28
C GLU A 79 18.19 -5.68 -2.43
N LEU A 80 17.47 -4.63 -2.03
CA LEU A 80 17.97 -3.55 -1.18
C LEU A 80 17.88 -3.87 0.33
N THR A 81 17.12 -4.91 0.71
CA THR A 81 16.90 -5.31 2.09
C THR A 81 17.01 -6.84 2.29
N PRO A 82 18.04 -7.50 1.73
CA PRO A 82 18.12 -8.95 1.70
C PRO A 82 18.26 -9.56 3.09
N TRP A 83 19.01 -8.91 3.98
CA TRP A 83 19.27 -9.42 5.33
C TRP A 83 18.01 -9.48 6.20
N THR A 84 17.15 -8.47 6.12
CA THR A 84 15.86 -8.50 6.86
C THR A 84 15.02 -9.71 6.49
N ALA A 85 14.98 -10.08 5.22
CA ALA A 85 14.26 -11.25 4.75
C ALA A 85 14.88 -12.56 5.25
N GLU A 86 16.20 -12.66 5.22
CA GLU A 86 16.95 -13.82 5.73
C GLU A 86 16.66 -14.06 7.21
N GLU A 87 16.77 -13.01 8.04
CA GLU A 87 16.46 -13.10 9.45
C GLU A 87 14.99 -13.44 9.72
N THR A 88 14.06 -12.89 8.92
CA THR A 88 12.64 -13.24 9.02
C THR A 88 12.40 -14.73 8.75
N VAL A 89 13.00 -15.30 7.71
CA VAL A 89 12.86 -16.73 7.40
C VAL A 89 13.50 -17.60 8.47
N LYS A 90 14.67 -17.22 9.00
CA LYS A 90 15.31 -17.92 10.13
C LYS A 90 14.41 -17.95 11.37
N LEU A 91 13.67 -16.87 11.67
CA LEU A 91 12.72 -16.85 12.78
C LEU A 91 11.57 -17.85 12.56
N TRP A 92 11.04 -17.97 11.35
CA TRP A 92 10.02 -18.97 11.02
C TRP A 92 10.56 -20.41 11.19
N GLN A 93 11.79 -20.69 10.72
CA GLN A 93 12.45 -21.97 10.89
C GLN A 93 12.69 -22.29 12.38
N ALA A 94 13.18 -21.32 13.15
CA ALA A 94 13.40 -21.48 14.60
C ALA A 94 12.07 -21.71 15.36
N ALA A 95 10.96 -21.19 14.85
CA ALA A 95 9.62 -21.45 15.39
C ALA A 95 9.06 -22.84 15.02
N GLY A 96 9.79 -23.65 14.23
CA GLY A 96 9.39 -25.00 13.87
C GLY A 96 8.57 -25.11 12.58
N LEU A 97 8.59 -24.08 11.72
CA LEU A 97 7.98 -24.19 10.41
C LEU A 97 8.66 -25.31 9.61
N PRO A 98 7.91 -26.28 9.06
CA PRO A 98 8.51 -27.39 8.31
C PRO A 98 9.33 -26.92 7.09
N ASP A 99 10.36 -27.67 6.75
CA ASP A 99 11.19 -27.41 5.57
C ASP A 99 10.34 -27.42 4.29
N GLY A 100 10.64 -26.50 3.38
CA GLY A 100 9.95 -26.35 2.10
C GLY A 100 8.64 -25.56 2.14
N VAL A 101 8.12 -25.21 3.34
CA VAL A 101 6.88 -24.43 3.48
C VAL A 101 7.10 -22.94 3.18
N LEU A 102 8.21 -22.38 3.64
CA LEU A 102 8.65 -21.01 3.32
C LEU A 102 10.09 -21.04 2.81
N ASN A 103 10.28 -20.68 1.56
CA ASN A 103 11.57 -20.71 0.88
C ASN A 103 12.00 -19.29 0.50
N LEU A 104 13.28 -18.96 0.70
CA LEU A 104 13.85 -17.66 0.39
C LEU A 104 14.65 -17.72 -0.92
N VAL A 105 14.37 -16.79 -1.82
CA VAL A 105 15.15 -16.59 -3.06
C VAL A 105 15.63 -15.15 -3.12
N GLN A 106 16.94 -14.96 -3.05
CA GLN A 106 17.58 -13.64 -3.15
C GLN A 106 17.93 -13.32 -4.60
N GLY A 107 17.86 -12.05 -4.96
CA GLY A 107 18.25 -11.58 -6.28
C GLY A 107 17.48 -10.34 -6.75
N GLY A 108 17.97 -9.78 -7.85
CA GLY A 108 17.39 -8.60 -8.47
C GLY A 108 16.26 -8.92 -9.46
N ARG A 109 16.14 -8.08 -10.50
CA ARG A 109 15.08 -8.14 -11.50
C ARG A 109 15.03 -9.49 -12.21
N SER A 110 16.17 -10.03 -12.68
CA SER A 110 16.22 -11.30 -13.43
C SER A 110 15.70 -12.48 -12.62
N THR A 111 15.98 -12.52 -11.31
CA THR A 111 15.45 -13.53 -10.40
C THR A 111 13.92 -13.41 -10.26
N GLY A 112 13.43 -12.16 -10.14
CA GLY A 112 11.99 -11.89 -10.09
C GLY A 112 11.27 -12.31 -11.38
N GLU A 113 11.84 -12.00 -12.54
CA GLU A 113 11.29 -12.39 -13.85
C GLU A 113 11.26 -13.91 -14.02
N ALA A 114 12.33 -14.60 -13.65
CA ALA A 114 12.40 -16.06 -13.72
C ALA A 114 11.36 -16.73 -12.80
N LEU A 115 11.20 -16.22 -11.57
CA LEU A 115 10.20 -16.74 -10.63
C LEU A 115 8.77 -16.47 -11.11
N ALA A 116 8.48 -15.27 -11.65
CA ALA A 116 7.16 -14.93 -12.16
C ALA A 116 6.77 -15.79 -13.39
N GLN A 117 7.76 -16.21 -14.20
CA GLN A 117 7.55 -17.06 -15.39
C GLN A 117 7.52 -18.56 -15.07
N SER A 118 7.87 -18.95 -13.85
CA SER A 118 7.90 -20.37 -13.48
C SER A 118 6.52 -21.01 -13.62
N SER A 119 6.45 -22.18 -14.22
CA SER A 119 5.25 -23.03 -14.28
C SER A 119 4.86 -23.60 -12.90
N GLU A 120 5.81 -23.62 -11.96
CA GLU A 120 5.66 -24.26 -10.65
C GLU A 120 4.98 -23.36 -9.61
N ILE A 121 4.67 -22.10 -9.95
CA ILE A 121 3.90 -21.23 -9.06
C ILE A 121 2.43 -21.13 -9.50
N ASP A 122 1.52 -21.16 -8.55
CA ASP A 122 0.07 -21.01 -8.73
C ASP A 122 -0.39 -19.55 -8.56
N GLY A 123 0.52 -18.68 -8.14
CA GLY A 123 0.22 -17.26 -8.01
C GLY A 123 1.39 -16.41 -7.57
N LEU A 124 1.18 -15.08 -7.68
CA LEU A 124 2.16 -14.07 -7.32
C LEU A 124 1.49 -12.94 -6.53
N LEU A 125 2.03 -12.67 -5.35
CA LEU A 125 1.61 -11.61 -4.45
C LEU A 125 2.73 -10.56 -4.40
N PHE A 126 2.43 -9.34 -4.80
CA PHE A 126 3.42 -8.28 -5.02
C PHE A 126 3.06 -7.02 -4.25
N THR A 127 4.05 -6.42 -3.59
CA THR A 127 4.00 -5.04 -3.11
C THR A 127 5.21 -4.29 -3.63
N GLY A 128 4.99 -3.14 -4.30
CA GLY A 128 6.07 -2.35 -4.86
C GLY A 128 5.61 -1.23 -5.81
N SER A 129 6.47 -0.84 -6.76
CA SER A 129 6.16 0.23 -7.70
C SER A 129 5.10 -0.17 -8.74
N ALA A 130 4.31 0.80 -9.19
CA ALA A 130 3.33 0.59 -10.26
C ALA A 130 3.98 0.06 -11.55
N ASN A 131 5.16 0.56 -11.92
CA ASN A 131 5.86 0.10 -13.11
C ASN A 131 6.20 -1.40 -13.04
N THR A 132 6.67 -1.89 -11.90
CA THR A 132 6.94 -3.31 -11.70
C THR A 132 5.64 -4.12 -11.70
N GLY A 133 4.60 -3.63 -11.03
CA GLY A 133 3.29 -4.31 -11.00
C GLY A 133 2.66 -4.45 -12.39
N TYR A 134 2.73 -3.40 -13.22
CA TYR A 134 2.28 -3.48 -14.62
C TYR A 134 3.09 -4.50 -15.43
N HIS A 135 4.40 -4.54 -15.24
CA HIS A 135 5.25 -5.53 -15.90
C HIS A 135 4.87 -6.97 -15.50
N LEU A 136 4.69 -7.23 -14.22
CA LEU A 136 4.23 -8.54 -13.72
C LEU A 136 2.84 -8.90 -14.25
N HIS A 137 1.92 -7.93 -14.31
CA HIS A 137 0.60 -8.14 -14.88
C HIS A 137 0.66 -8.54 -16.36
N GLN A 138 1.52 -7.88 -17.13
CA GLN A 138 1.75 -8.25 -18.54
C GLN A 138 2.35 -9.63 -18.69
N GLN A 139 3.31 -10.01 -17.85
CA GLN A 139 3.92 -11.35 -17.87
C GLN A 139 2.91 -12.45 -17.59
N LEU A 140 1.95 -12.22 -16.70
CA LEU A 140 0.95 -13.21 -16.28
C LEU A 140 -0.37 -13.09 -17.06
N ALA A 141 -0.48 -12.18 -18.03
CA ALA A 141 -1.72 -11.95 -18.77
C ALA A 141 -2.22 -13.18 -19.54
N GLY A 142 -1.31 -14.10 -19.93
CA GLY A 142 -1.64 -15.37 -20.61
C GLY A 142 -1.88 -16.56 -19.69
N ALA A 143 -1.83 -16.37 -18.35
CA ALA A 143 -1.95 -17.43 -17.35
C ALA A 143 -3.11 -17.14 -16.37
N PRO A 144 -4.38 -17.20 -16.84
CA PRO A 144 -5.56 -16.88 -16.03
C PRO A 144 -5.76 -17.82 -14.83
N GLU A 145 -5.14 -18.98 -14.85
CA GLU A 145 -5.15 -19.96 -13.75
C GLU A 145 -4.31 -19.51 -12.54
N LYS A 146 -3.40 -18.53 -12.71
CA LYS A 146 -2.55 -18.01 -11.64
C LYS A 146 -3.20 -16.82 -10.96
N ILE A 147 -3.30 -16.86 -9.63
CA ILE A 147 -3.74 -15.69 -8.88
C ILE A 147 -2.65 -14.61 -8.92
N LEU A 148 -3.06 -13.35 -9.11
CA LEU A 148 -2.18 -12.19 -9.06
C LEU A 148 -2.79 -11.15 -8.13
N ALA A 149 -2.06 -10.75 -7.08
CA ALA A 149 -2.41 -9.65 -6.20
C ALA A 149 -1.33 -8.57 -6.26
N LEU A 150 -1.72 -7.36 -6.62
CA LEU A 150 -0.82 -6.23 -6.80
C LEU A 150 -1.18 -5.11 -5.84
N GLU A 151 -0.27 -4.80 -4.93
CA GLU A 151 -0.26 -3.61 -4.09
C GLU A 151 0.81 -2.66 -4.59
N MET A 152 0.39 -1.51 -5.12
CA MET A 152 1.28 -0.57 -5.79
C MET A 152 1.22 0.81 -5.13
N GLY A 153 2.14 1.68 -5.53
CA GLY A 153 2.26 3.03 -5.00
C GLY A 153 1.06 3.93 -5.24
N GLY A 154 1.19 5.19 -4.85
CA GLY A 154 0.12 6.19 -4.97
C GLY A 154 0.65 7.60 -5.18
N ASN A 155 -0.10 8.42 -5.89
CA ASN A 155 0.08 9.88 -5.97
C ASN A 155 -0.98 10.57 -5.10
N ASN A 156 -0.89 10.31 -3.79
CA ASN A 156 -1.96 10.56 -2.82
C ASN A 156 -2.17 12.05 -2.54
N ALA A 157 -3.43 12.43 -2.33
CA ALA A 157 -3.83 13.80 -2.06
C ALA A 157 -4.28 13.99 -0.59
N LEU A 158 -3.79 15.05 0.06
CA LEU A 158 -4.31 15.55 1.32
C LEU A 158 -4.96 16.91 1.04
N ILE A 159 -6.28 16.98 1.19
CA ILE A 159 -7.07 18.21 1.06
C ILE A 159 -7.09 18.92 2.41
N ILE A 160 -6.76 20.22 2.42
CA ILE A 160 -6.79 21.08 3.61
C ILE A 160 -7.77 22.20 3.31
N ASP A 161 -8.93 22.13 3.97
CA ASP A 161 -10.06 23.06 3.74
C ASP A 161 -10.13 24.15 4.80
N GLU A 162 -10.44 23.79 6.05
CA GLU A 162 -10.52 24.73 7.17
C GLU A 162 -9.56 24.30 8.27
N ILE A 163 -8.84 25.27 8.84
CA ILE A 163 -7.75 25.03 9.79
C ILE A 163 -8.13 25.59 11.16
N THR A 164 -8.55 24.73 12.06
CA THR A 164 -8.92 25.13 13.44
C THR A 164 -7.72 25.28 14.37
N ASP A 165 -6.64 24.54 14.10
CA ASP A 165 -5.37 24.59 14.83
C ASP A 165 -4.22 24.38 13.84
N ILE A 166 -3.50 25.46 13.54
CA ILE A 166 -2.48 25.46 12.49
C ILE A 166 -1.31 24.50 12.80
N ASP A 167 -0.85 24.46 14.05
CA ASP A 167 0.29 23.60 14.41
C ASP A 167 -0.12 22.11 14.40
N ALA A 168 -1.34 21.79 14.79
CA ALA A 168 -1.88 20.42 14.69
C ALA A 168 -1.98 19.98 13.23
N VAL A 169 -2.47 20.84 12.33
CA VAL A 169 -2.58 20.53 10.88
C VAL A 169 -1.21 20.45 10.23
N VAL A 170 -0.26 21.30 10.59
CA VAL A 170 1.14 21.23 10.14
C VAL A 170 1.76 19.89 10.55
N ASN A 171 1.64 19.49 11.82
CA ASN A 171 2.13 18.21 12.28
C ASN A 171 1.49 17.03 11.54
N LEU A 172 0.16 17.04 11.35
CA LEU A 172 -0.56 16.02 10.60
C LEU A 172 -0.05 15.93 9.15
N THR A 173 0.20 17.09 8.52
CA THR A 173 0.71 17.16 7.14
C THR A 173 2.13 16.61 7.03
N ILE A 174 3.02 16.98 7.96
CA ILE A 174 4.39 16.44 8.03
C ILE A 174 4.38 14.93 8.23
N GLN A 175 3.55 14.40 9.13
CA GLN A 175 3.38 12.97 9.32
C GLN A 175 2.80 12.27 8.07
N SER A 176 1.95 12.95 7.33
CA SER A 176 1.39 12.42 6.09
C SER A 176 2.39 12.42 4.94
N ALA A 177 3.28 13.41 4.85
CA ALA A 177 4.13 13.62 3.68
C ALA A 177 5.54 13.04 3.83
N PHE A 178 6.16 13.19 5.02
CA PHE A 178 7.61 13.03 5.17
C PHE A 178 8.06 11.92 6.11
N VAL A 179 7.17 11.29 6.87
CA VAL A 179 7.54 10.14 7.70
C VAL A 179 8.21 9.04 6.84
N SER A 180 9.21 8.36 7.38
CA SER A 180 10.05 7.39 6.66
C SER A 180 10.74 8.00 5.41
N ALA A 181 11.15 9.27 5.50
CA ALA A 181 11.68 10.06 4.38
C ALA A 181 10.76 10.04 3.14
N GLY A 182 9.43 10.08 3.35
CA GLY A 182 8.44 10.02 2.28
C GLY A 182 8.33 8.65 1.59
N GLN A 183 8.94 7.59 2.11
CA GLN A 183 8.99 6.28 1.46
C GLN A 183 7.86 5.34 1.91
N ARG A 184 6.64 5.87 2.06
CA ARG A 184 5.43 5.07 2.22
C ARG A 184 4.51 5.25 1.01
N CYS A 185 3.91 4.17 0.57
CA CYS A 185 2.94 4.18 -0.54
C CYS A 185 1.75 5.11 -0.27
N THR A 186 1.39 5.35 1.00
CA THR A 186 0.32 6.24 1.44
C THR A 186 0.78 7.68 1.75
N CYS A 187 2.06 8.04 1.55
CA CYS A 187 2.49 9.42 1.79
C CYS A 187 1.76 10.41 0.88
N ALA A 188 1.42 11.59 1.44
CA ALA A 188 0.86 12.70 0.70
C ALA A 188 1.91 13.28 -0.26
N ARG A 189 1.65 13.13 -1.56
CA ARG A 189 2.48 13.73 -2.62
C ARG A 189 1.91 15.07 -3.07
N ARG A 190 0.58 15.23 -2.94
CA ARG A 190 -0.17 16.39 -3.37
C ARG A 190 -0.91 16.96 -2.16
N LEU A 191 -0.55 18.19 -1.77
CA LEU A 191 -1.19 18.97 -0.74
C LEU A 191 -2.14 19.96 -1.42
N ILE A 192 -3.44 19.75 -1.29
CA ILE A 192 -4.48 20.53 -1.96
C ILE A 192 -5.03 21.51 -0.94
N ILE A 193 -4.66 22.79 -1.04
CA ILE A 193 -4.84 23.80 0.02
C ILE A 193 -5.75 24.90 -0.47
N LYS A 194 -6.78 25.21 0.32
CA LYS A 194 -7.75 26.28 0.02
C LYS A 194 -7.07 27.63 -0.12
N ASN A 195 -7.48 28.40 -1.12
CA ASN A 195 -7.03 29.78 -1.30
C ASN A 195 -7.51 30.68 -0.13
N GLY A 196 -6.75 31.73 0.14
CA GLY A 196 -7.07 32.73 1.17
C GLY A 196 -6.01 32.83 2.25
N THR A 197 -6.20 33.80 3.15
CA THR A 197 -5.22 34.15 4.19
C THR A 197 -4.90 33.00 5.14
N GLU A 198 -5.87 32.14 5.43
CA GLU A 198 -5.69 30.97 6.29
C GLU A 198 -4.77 29.94 5.62
N GLY A 199 -5.03 29.62 4.33
CA GLY A 199 -4.17 28.73 3.55
C GLY A 199 -2.76 29.27 3.36
N ASP A 200 -2.62 30.61 3.18
CA ASP A 200 -1.31 31.25 3.06
C ASP A 200 -0.51 31.16 4.37
N ALA A 201 -1.16 31.44 5.50
CA ALA A 201 -0.56 31.31 6.83
C ALA A 201 -0.13 29.85 7.12
N PHE A 202 -0.96 28.90 6.73
CA PHE A 202 -0.65 27.47 6.85
C PHE A 202 0.57 27.08 6.03
N ILE A 203 0.64 27.49 4.76
CA ILE A 203 1.78 27.21 3.89
C ILE A 203 3.06 27.78 4.48
N GLN A 204 3.02 29.06 4.93
CA GLN A 204 4.16 29.68 5.57
C GLN A 204 4.62 28.87 6.79
N ARG A 205 3.69 28.49 7.68
CA ARG A 205 4.01 27.73 8.88
C ARG A 205 4.52 26.31 8.56
N LEU A 206 3.93 25.63 7.57
CA LEU A 206 4.38 24.34 7.10
C LEU A 206 5.83 24.39 6.59
N VAL A 207 6.17 25.41 5.80
CA VAL A 207 7.53 25.61 5.28
C VAL A 207 8.52 25.88 6.41
N GLU A 208 8.17 26.73 7.38
CA GLU A 208 9.01 27.02 8.56
C GLU A 208 9.33 25.74 9.32
N VAL A 209 8.30 24.98 9.74
CA VAL A 209 8.48 23.75 10.53
C VAL A 209 9.21 22.66 9.73
N THR A 210 8.88 22.54 8.44
CA THR A 210 9.53 21.51 7.57
C THR A 210 11.01 21.79 7.37
N ARG A 211 11.41 23.05 7.28
CA ARG A 211 12.82 23.45 7.16
C ARG A 211 13.65 23.00 8.36
N ASP A 212 13.07 23.02 9.55
CA ASP A 212 13.75 22.69 10.81
C ASP A 212 13.66 21.20 11.18
N LEU A 213 13.10 20.34 10.30
CA LEU A 213 13.08 18.91 10.52
C LEU A 213 14.49 18.35 10.63
N VAL A 214 14.76 17.66 11.74
CA VAL A 214 16.05 17.00 11.96
C VAL A 214 16.13 15.76 11.07
N VAL A 215 17.11 15.72 10.20
CA VAL A 215 17.42 14.58 9.31
C VAL A 215 18.78 14.02 9.69
N GLY A 216 18.89 12.71 9.84
CA GLY A 216 20.16 12.11 10.26
C GLY A 216 20.14 10.59 10.29
N GLN A 217 21.30 10.02 10.66
CA GLN A 217 21.40 8.58 10.88
C GLN A 217 20.59 8.16 12.12
N TRP A 218 20.25 6.88 12.22
CA TRP A 218 19.39 6.32 13.25
C TRP A 218 19.91 6.54 14.69
N ASP A 219 21.21 6.73 14.86
CA ASP A 219 21.90 6.93 16.13
C ASP A 219 22.31 8.41 16.39
N ALA A 220 21.97 9.32 15.48
CA ALA A 220 22.27 10.74 15.62
C ALA A 220 21.51 11.38 16.80
N GLN A 221 22.14 12.45 17.35
CA GLN A 221 21.54 13.27 18.40
C GLN A 221 21.49 14.74 17.96
N PRO A 222 20.37 15.43 18.13
CA PRO A 222 19.08 14.94 18.62
C PRO A 222 18.48 13.87 17.70
N GLN A 223 17.59 13.02 18.24
CA GLN A 223 16.95 11.97 17.46
C GLN A 223 16.29 12.54 16.19
N PRO A 224 16.65 12.05 14.99
CA PRO A 224 16.10 12.58 13.75
C PRO A 224 14.64 12.19 13.56
N PHE A 225 13.88 13.08 12.91
CA PHE A 225 12.52 12.81 12.46
C PHE A 225 12.52 11.77 11.33
N MET A 226 13.47 11.86 10.40
CA MET A 226 13.63 10.92 9.31
C MET A 226 15.10 10.64 8.99
N GLY A 227 15.37 9.43 8.48
CA GLY A 227 16.65 9.01 7.94
C GLY A 227 16.81 9.33 6.46
N GLY A 228 17.73 8.63 5.80
CA GLY A 228 17.92 8.71 4.36
C GLY A 228 16.88 7.92 3.56
N VAL A 229 16.80 8.24 2.28
CA VAL A 229 16.13 7.35 1.32
C VAL A 229 17.00 6.09 1.11
N ILE A 230 16.40 5.04 0.54
CA ILE A 230 17.00 3.70 0.52
C ILE A 230 18.38 3.61 -0.16
N SER A 231 18.69 4.53 -1.08
CA SER A 231 19.95 4.51 -1.83
C SER A 231 20.33 5.89 -2.40
N LEU A 232 21.58 6.05 -2.79
CA LEU A 232 22.04 7.24 -3.53
C LEU A 232 21.27 7.43 -4.85
N ASN A 233 20.95 6.36 -5.54
CA ASN A 233 20.15 6.43 -6.76
C ASN A 233 18.73 6.97 -6.47
N ALA A 234 18.10 6.54 -5.39
CA ALA A 234 16.81 7.08 -4.97
C ALA A 234 16.90 8.58 -4.63
N ALA A 235 17.98 9.00 -3.95
CA ALA A 235 18.22 10.41 -3.67
C ALA A 235 18.36 11.24 -4.95
N GLN A 236 19.13 10.77 -5.91
CA GLN A 236 19.29 11.43 -7.21
C GLN A 236 17.98 11.52 -7.99
N GLN A 237 17.14 10.48 -7.95
CA GLN A 237 15.81 10.50 -8.59
C GLN A 237 14.90 11.58 -8.00
N ILE A 238 14.93 11.80 -6.68
CA ILE A 238 14.14 12.86 -6.04
C ILE A 238 14.67 14.25 -6.44
N LEU A 239 15.99 14.47 -6.46
CA LEU A 239 16.57 15.73 -6.90
C LEU A 239 16.26 16.02 -8.38
N GLN A 240 16.31 15.02 -9.24
CA GLN A 240 15.92 15.14 -10.65
C GLN A 240 14.43 15.41 -10.82
N ALA A 241 13.58 14.79 -10.01
CA ALA A 241 12.14 15.05 -10.02
C ALA A 241 11.84 16.50 -9.62
N GLN A 242 12.47 16.98 -8.55
CA GLN A 242 12.39 18.39 -8.15
C GLN A 242 12.80 19.32 -9.28
N GLN A 243 13.96 19.09 -9.92
CA GLN A 243 14.44 19.94 -11.00
C GLN A 243 13.47 19.94 -12.19
N ARG A 244 12.98 18.77 -12.61
CA ARG A 244 11.96 18.67 -13.68
C ARG A 244 10.71 19.48 -13.37
N LEU A 245 10.22 19.46 -12.14
CA LEU A 245 9.05 20.24 -11.74
C LEU A 245 9.32 21.75 -11.79
N ILE A 246 10.51 22.18 -11.34
CA ILE A 246 10.96 23.59 -11.43
C ILE A 246 11.06 24.02 -12.89
N ASP A 247 11.62 23.20 -13.76
CA ASP A 247 11.75 23.46 -15.20
C ASP A 247 10.38 23.58 -15.89
N LEU A 248 9.34 22.90 -15.35
CA LEU A 248 7.96 23.02 -15.78
C LEU A 248 7.24 24.27 -15.23
N GLY A 249 7.89 25.04 -14.36
CA GLY A 249 7.35 26.28 -13.80
C GLY A 249 6.90 26.18 -12.34
N ALA A 250 7.19 25.08 -11.62
CA ALA A 250 6.92 24.99 -10.19
C ALA A 250 7.79 25.99 -9.40
N THR A 251 7.19 26.60 -8.38
CA THR A 251 7.88 27.51 -7.47
C THR A 251 8.39 26.74 -6.25
N PRO A 252 9.71 26.68 -5.99
CA PRO A 252 10.23 26.04 -4.80
C PRO A 252 9.96 26.93 -3.56
N LEU A 253 9.08 26.48 -2.67
CA LEU A 253 8.88 27.08 -1.35
C LEU A 253 9.93 26.59 -0.35
N LEU A 254 10.31 25.33 -0.48
CA LEU A 254 11.43 24.69 0.22
C LEU A 254 12.04 23.65 -0.72
N SER A 255 13.30 23.82 -1.07
CA SER A 255 14.00 22.87 -1.93
C SER A 255 14.48 21.65 -1.15
N VAL A 256 14.35 20.45 -1.74
CA VAL A 256 15.10 19.28 -1.30
C VAL A 256 16.58 19.53 -1.51
N THR A 257 17.38 19.27 -0.50
CA THR A 257 18.84 19.36 -0.56
C THR A 257 19.46 18.03 -0.14
N GLN A 258 20.64 17.74 -0.68
CA GLN A 258 21.48 16.62 -0.29
C GLN A 258 22.77 17.19 0.31
N PRO A 259 22.89 17.27 1.65
CA PRO A 259 24.04 17.92 2.29
C PRO A 259 25.39 17.25 1.98
N ASP A 260 25.38 15.93 1.78
CA ASP A 260 26.55 15.15 1.39
C ASP A 260 26.18 14.27 0.18
N ALA A 261 26.84 14.50 -0.94
CA ALA A 261 26.61 13.77 -2.20
C ALA A 261 26.87 12.25 -2.09
N ASN A 262 27.60 11.80 -1.09
CA ASN A 262 27.87 10.39 -0.81
C ASN A 262 26.86 9.78 0.20
N SER A 263 25.92 10.55 0.69
CA SER A 263 24.89 10.13 1.62
C SER A 263 23.51 10.15 0.96
N SER A 264 22.64 9.19 1.30
CA SER A 264 21.23 9.19 0.87
C SER A 264 20.33 10.08 1.75
N LEU A 265 20.89 10.87 2.64
CA LEU A 265 20.17 11.85 3.46
C LEU A 265 19.70 13.01 2.57
N LEU A 266 18.40 13.28 2.59
CA LEU A 266 17.78 14.41 1.91
C LEU A 266 16.98 15.23 2.91
N SER A 267 17.00 16.58 2.77
CA SER A 267 15.99 17.41 3.43
C SER A 267 14.61 17.18 2.81
N ALA A 268 13.56 17.54 3.54
CA ALA A 268 12.23 17.60 2.95
C ALA A 268 12.09 18.80 2.01
N GLY A 269 11.26 18.67 0.97
CA GLY A 269 11.00 19.73 0.00
C GLY A 269 9.53 19.92 -0.30
N ILE A 270 9.16 21.17 -0.62
CA ILE A 270 7.79 21.59 -0.93
C ILE A 270 7.85 22.51 -2.16
N LEU A 271 7.15 22.10 -3.21
CA LEU A 271 7.01 22.90 -4.43
C LEU A 271 5.57 23.35 -4.61
N ASP A 272 5.35 24.60 -4.96
CA ASP A 272 4.04 25.07 -5.42
C ASP A 272 3.93 24.84 -6.93
N VAL A 273 2.98 24.01 -7.32
CA VAL A 273 2.69 23.68 -8.73
C VAL A 273 1.36 24.27 -9.19
N THR A 274 0.78 25.20 -8.41
CA THR A 274 -0.45 25.90 -8.78
C THR A 274 -0.26 26.62 -10.11
N GLY A 275 -1.11 26.35 -11.08
CA GLY A 275 -1.01 26.93 -12.43
C GLY A 275 0.03 26.30 -13.34
N VAL A 276 0.82 25.32 -12.88
CA VAL A 276 1.72 24.57 -13.75
C VAL A 276 0.92 23.61 -14.63
N SER A 277 1.06 23.77 -15.94
CA SER A 277 0.43 22.86 -16.89
C SER A 277 1.19 21.54 -16.97
N ASN A 278 0.43 20.42 -17.05
CA ASN A 278 0.99 19.09 -17.30
C ASN A 278 2.01 18.61 -16.24
N VAL A 279 1.71 18.86 -14.94
CA VAL A 279 2.45 18.24 -13.85
C VAL A 279 2.41 16.72 -14.05
N PRO A 280 3.56 16.01 -14.10
CA PRO A 280 3.57 14.57 -14.29
C PRO A 280 2.80 13.82 -13.19
N ASP A 281 1.93 12.87 -13.58
CA ASP A 281 1.25 11.99 -12.65
C ASP A 281 2.17 10.82 -12.27
N GLU A 282 3.15 11.12 -11.43
CA GLU A 282 4.19 10.21 -10.97
C GLU A 282 4.23 10.15 -9.44
N GLU A 283 4.62 8.99 -8.91
CA GLU A 283 4.92 8.83 -7.49
C GLU A 283 6.38 9.19 -7.23
N TYR A 284 6.62 10.32 -6.55
CA TYR A 284 7.95 10.69 -6.06
C TYR A 284 8.20 10.04 -4.69
N PHE A 285 8.81 8.85 -4.69
CA PHE A 285 8.95 8.02 -3.49
C PHE A 285 10.10 8.50 -2.59
N GLY A 286 9.92 9.71 -2.03
CA GLY A 286 10.90 10.43 -1.22
C GLY A 286 10.28 11.67 -0.57
N PRO A 287 11.09 12.50 0.12
CA PRO A 287 10.61 13.61 0.93
C PRO A 287 10.31 14.87 0.09
N LEU A 288 9.49 14.73 -0.96
CA LEU A 288 9.06 15.79 -1.85
C LEU A 288 7.55 15.81 -1.96
N SER A 289 6.92 16.97 -1.71
CA SER A 289 5.48 17.18 -1.86
C SER A 289 5.19 18.41 -2.71
N CYS A 290 4.06 18.36 -3.45
CA CYS A 290 3.59 19.44 -4.31
C CYS A 290 2.32 20.06 -3.75
N ILE A 291 2.25 21.40 -3.71
CA ILE A 291 1.08 22.17 -3.31
C ILE A 291 0.27 22.50 -4.56
N TYR A 292 -1.05 22.32 -4.45
CA TYR A 292 -2.08 22.77 -5.37
C TYR A 292 -3.04 23.68 -4.60
N ARG A 293 -3.45 24.81 -5.20
CA ARG A 293 -4.43 25.70 -4.58
C ARG A 293 -5.81 25.50 -5.22
N TYR A 294 -6.87 25.74 -4.45
CA TYR A 294 -8.24 25.63 -4.92
C TYR A 294 -9.16 26.67 -4.27
N ASP A 295 -10.26 27.01 -4.95
CA ASP A 295 -11.26 27.97 -4.49
C ASP A 295 -12.55 27.30 -3.99
N SER A 296 -12.92 26.16 -4.56
CA SER A 296 -14.11 25.41 -4.17
C SER A 296 -13.80 23.94 -3.89
N PHE A 297 -14.58 23.31 -3.01
CA PHE A 297 -14.40 21.88 -2.68
C PHE A 297 -14.59 20.99 -3.91
N ASP A 298 -15.42 21.39 -4.88
CA ASP A 298 -15.57 20.70 -6.17
C ASP A 298 -14.24 20.69 -6.96
N GLU A 299 -13.52 21.79 -6.92
CA GLU A 299 -12.18 21.88 -7.52
C GLU A 299 -11.18 21.01 -6.78
N ALA A 300 -11.20 21.02 -5.44
CA ALA A 300 -10.35 20.16 -4.62
C ALA A 300 -10.56 18.68 -4.95
N LEU A 301 -11.80 18.22 -5.07
CA LEU A 301 -12.17 16.86 -5.46
C LEU A 301 -11.68 16.53 -6.89
N LYS A 302 -11.85 17.46 -7.82
CA LYS A 302 -11.35 17.33 -9.19
C LYS A 302 -9.83 17.16 -9.22
N ILE A 303 -9.08 18.00 -8.48
CA ILE A 303 -7.63 17.89 -8.37
C ILE A 303 -7.26 16.56 -7.69
N ALA A 304 -7.92 16.18 -6.60
CA ALA A 304 -7.64 14.94 -5.88
C ALA A 304 -7.80 13.70 -6.78
N ASN A 305 -8.84 13.66 -7.61
CA ASN A 305 -9.13 12.58 -8.54
C ASN A 305 -8.34 12.64 -9.86
N ALA A 306 -7.63 13.74 -10.15
CA ALA A 306 -6.84 13.92 -11.38
C ALA A 306 -5.52 13.14 -11.31
N THR A 307 -5.62 11.83 -11.15
CA THR A 307 -4.49 10.89 -11.12
C THR A 307 -4.95 9.51 -11.59
N ARG A 308 -4.05 8.77 -12.19
CA ARG A 308 -4.28 7.35 -12.53
C ARG A 308 -4.23 6.44 -11.29
N PHE A 309 -3.62 6.91 -10.20
CA PHE A 309 -3.52 6.20 -8.92
C PHE A 309 -4.82 6.30 -8.11
N GLY A 310 -4.91 5.54 -7.04
CA GLY A 310 -6.07 5.56 -6.16
C GLY A 310 -5.83 4.77 -4.87
N LEU A 311 -4.69 5.02 -4.18
CA LEU A 311 -4.38 4.31 -2.94
C LEU A 311 -4.99 5.03 -1.73
N SER A 312 -4.63 6.30 -1.49
CA SER A 312 -5.04 7.04 -0.31
C SER A 312 -5.40 8.48 -0.64
N VAL A 313 -6.42 9.01 0.06
CA VAL A 313 -6.81 10.41 0.04
C VAL A 313 -7.24 10.81 1.45
N GLY A 314 -7.07 12.09 1.82
CA GLY A 314 -7.52 12.59 3.11
C GLY A 314 -8.07 14.00 3.05
N LEU A 315 -8.85 14.33 4.08
CA LEU A 315 -9.41 15.65 4.30
C LEU A 315 -9.05 16.13 5.72
N VAL A 316 -8.59 17.36 5.80
CA VAL A 316 -8.51 18.15 7.03
C VAL A 316 -9.60 19.22 6.96
N SER A 317 -10.63 19.06 7.76
CA SER A 317 -11.75 19.98 7.87
C SER A 317 -12.59 19.60 9.09
N PRO A 318 -13.19 20.55 9.84
CA PRO A 318 -14.19 20.23 10.85
C PRO A 318 -15.54 19.82 10.23
N ASP A 319 -15.76 20.10 8.94
CA ASP A 319 -17.01 19.85 8.23
C ASP A 319 -17.21 18.38 7.88
N ARG A 320 -18.17 17.75 8.54
CA ARG A 320 -18.56 16.34 8.32
C ARG A 320 -19.17 16.12 6.93
N ASP A 321 -19.92 17.09 6.41
CA ASP A 321 -20.61 16.92 5.13
C ASP A 321 -19.59 16.91 3.96
N LEU A 322 -18.51 17.68 4.06
CA LEU A 322 -17.40 17.60 3.10
C LEU A 322 -16.69 16.24 3.16
N PHE A 323 -16.54 15.65 4.34
CA PHE A 323 -15.97 14.31 4.46
C PHE A 323 -16.90 13.23 3.86
N GLU A 324 -18.21 13.30 4.12
CA GLU A 324 -19.18 12.36 3.51
C GLU A 324 -19.17 12.48 1.97
N ARG A 325 -19.03 13.69 1.43
CA ARG A 325 -18.83 13.89 0.00
C ARG A 325 -17.53 13.26 -0.48
N LEU A 326 -16.42 13.45 0.23
CA LEU A 326 -15.14 12.82 -0.13
C LEU A 326 -15.25 11.30 -0.16
N LEU A 327 -15.94 10.68 0.81
CA LEU A 327 -16.16 9.21 0.82
C LEU A 327 -16.88 8.69 -0.43
N ILE A 328 -17.81 9.48 -0.98
CA ILE A 328 -18.59 9.11 -2.16
C ILE A 328 -17.83 9.37 -3.46
N GLU A 329 -17.13 10.51 -3.54
CA GLU A 329 -16.60 11.02 -4.79
C GLU A 329 -15.10 10.68 -5.01
N ALA A 330 -14.37 10.30 -3.96
CA ALA A 330 -12.95 9.98 -4.07
C ALA A 330 -12.71 8.62 -4.72
N ARG A 331 -11.69 8.56 -5.60
CA ARG A 331 -11.21 7.33 -6.22
C ARG A 331 -9.99 6.79 -5.47
N ALA A 332 -10.19 6.35 -4.23
CA ALA A 332 -9.12 5.79 -3.39
C ALA A 332 -9.64 4.64 -2.53
N GLY A 333 -8.77 3.69 -2.22
CA GLY A 333 -9.10 2.57 -1.35
C GLY A 333 -9.01 2.91 0.14
N ILE A 334 -8.32 4.01 0.49
CA ILE A 334 -8.16 4.51 1.85
C ILE A 334 -8.56 5.98 1.89
N VAL A 335 -9.53 6.33 2.73
CA VAL A 335 -10.03 7.71 2.90
C VAL A 335 -9.95 8.09 4.35
N ASN A 336 -9.11 9.06 4.69
CA ASN A 336 -8.87 9.49 6.06
C ASN A 336 -9.47 10.88 6.32
N TRP A 337 -10.04 11.10 7.51
CA TRP A 337 -10.55 12.38 7.97
C TRP A 337 -9.85 12.82 9.25
N ASN A 338 -9.21 13.99 9.22
CA ASN A 338 -8.45 14.55 10.34
C ASN A 338 -7.44 13.56 10.95
N LYS A 339 -6.88 12.71 10.11
CA LYS A 339 -5.84 11.73 10.45
C LYS A 339 -4.76 11.74 9.36
N PRO A 340 -3.50 11.42 9.70
CA PRO A 340 -2.44 11.30 8.71
C PRO A 340 -2.81 10.26 7.63
N LEU A 341 -2.42 10.52 6.37
CA LEU A 341 -2.60 9.56 5.28
C LEU A 341 -1.84 8.26 5.50
N THR A 342 -0.73 8.33 6.22
CA THR A 342 0.12 7.19 6.58
C THR A 342 -0.45 6.30 7.68
N GLY A 343 -1.60 6.69 8.25
CA GLY A 343 -2.33 5.93 9.27
C GLY A 343 -3.34 4.97 8.63
N ALA A 344 -2.93 3.74 8.34
CA ALA A 344 -3.82 2.67 7.87
C ALA A 344 -3.92 1.54 8.89
N SER A 345 -5.10 0.93 9.01
CA SER A 345 -5.34 -0.19 9.91
C SER A 345 -5.14 -1.52 9.18
N SER A 346 -4.29 -2.39 9.72
CA SER A 346 -4.17 -3.77 9.21
C SER A 346 -5.41 -4.63 9.49
N ALA A 347 -6.32 -4.18 10.35
CA ALA A 347 -7.61 -4.86 10.62
C ALA A 347 -8.73 -4.42 9.65
N ALA A 348 -8.40 -3.61 8.65
CA ALA A 348 -9.26 -3.19 7.54
C ALA A 348 -8.63 -3.60 6.20
N PRO A 349 -9.36 -3.55 5.07
CA PRO A 349 -8.74 -3.75 3.77
C PRO A 349 -7.70 -2.66 3.51
N PHE A 350 -6.59 -3.05 2.90
CA PHE A 350 -5.55 -2.13 2.46
C PHE A 350 -5.28 -2.38 0.97
N GLY A 351 -5.52 -1.38 0.14
CA GLY A 351 -5.30 -1.47 -1.30
C GLY A 351 -5.91 -0.31 -2.04
N GLY A 352 -5.52 -0.18 -3.30
CA GLY A 352 -5.95 0.92 -4.14
C GLY A 352 -6.67 0.46 -5.41
N VAL A 353 -7.23 1.45 -6.09
CA VAL A 353 -7.82 1.31 -7.42
C VAL A 353 -6.91 1.96 -8.48
N GLY A 354 -7.22 1.78 -9.74
CA GLY A 354 -6.41 2.32 -10.85
C GLY A 354 -4.99 1.78 -10.83
N ALA A 355 -3.99 2.65 -10.96
CA ALA A 355 -2.58 2.26 -10.98
C ALA A 355 -2.02 1.86 -9.60
N SER A 356 -2.84 1.86 -8.55
CA SER A 356 -2.43 1.47 -7.19
C SER A 356 -2.73 0.02 -6.84
N GLY A 357 -3.46 -0.72 -7.67
CA GLY A 357 -3.78 -2.13 -7.40
C GLY A 357 -4.64 -2.76 -8.48
N ASN A 358 -4.86 -4.07 -8.35
CA ASN A 358 -5.67 -4.84 -9.29
C ASN A 358 -6.93 -5.44 -8.62
N HIS A 359 -7.56 -4.71 -7.73
CA HIS A 359 -8.78 -5.10 -7.00
C HIS A 359 -8.58 -6.29 -6.04
N ARG A 360 -7.35 -6.51 -5.57
CA ARG A 360 -6.99 -7.50 -4.57
C ARG A 360 -6.41 -6.79 -3.34
N ALA A 361 -7.30 -6.15 -2.58
CA ALA A 361 -6.89 -5.47 -1.35
C ALA A 361 -6.23 -6.45 -0.38
N SER A 362 -5.14 -6.03 0.26
CA SER A 362 -4.35 -6.77 1.22
C SER A 362 -4.83 -6.54 2.66
N ALA A 363 -3.98 -6.77 3.62
CA ALA A 363 -4.22 -6.69 5.06
C ALA A 363 -5.33 -7.66 5.50
N PHE A 364 -6.46 -7.20 6.02
CA PHE A 364 -7.56 -8.08 6.43
C PHE A 364 -8.16 -8.88 5.26
N TYR A 365 -8.11 -8.31 4.04
CA TYR A 365 -8.63 -8.95 2.83
C TYR A 365 -7.61 -9.86 2.14
N ALA A 366 -6.39 -9.98 2.65
CA ALA A 366 -5.39 -10.89 2.09
C ALA A 366 -5.84 -12.36 2.11
N ALA A 367 -6.71 -12.75 3.03
CA ALA A 367 -7.31 -14.08 3.06
C ALA A 367 -8.00 -14.43 1.73
N ASP A 368 -8.69 -13.48 1.09
CA ASP A 368 -9.51 -13.71 -0.12
C ASP A 368 -8.69 -14.18 -1.33
N TYR A 369 -7.47 -13.69 -1.47
CA TYR A 369 -6.62 -14.08 -2.59
C TYR A 369 -5.60 -15.17 -2.25
N CYS A 370 -5.57 -15.60 -0.98
CA CYS A 370 -4.70 -16.71 -0.55
C CYS A 370 -5.40 -18.07 -0.63
N ALA A 371 -6.70 -18.12 -0.95
CA ALA A 371 -7.46 -19.35 -1.08
C ALA A 371 -8.54 -19.18 -2.16
N TRP A 372 -8.97 -20.29 -2.77
CA TRP A 372 -10.09 -20.29 -3.70
C TRP A 372 -11.31 -21.00 -3.11
N PRO A 373 -12.53 -20.49 -3.37
CA PRO A 373 -13.75 -21.04 -2.81
C PRO A 373 -14.18 -22.32 -3.53
N MET A 374 -14.69 -23.30 -2.77
CA MET A 374 -15.27 -24.54 -3.25
C MET A 374 -16.64 -24.72 -2.63
N ALA A 375 -17.67 -24.76 -3.46
CA ALA A 375 -19.04 -25.02 -3.06
C ALA A 375 -19.40 -26.49 -3.27
N SER A 376 -20.19 -27.07 -2.33
CA SER A 376 -20.76 -28.40 -2.47
C SER A 376 -22.20 -28.44 -2.01
N LEU A 377 -22.98 -29.36 -2.59
CA LEU A 377 -24.26 -29.81 -2.07
C LEU A 377 -24.05 -31.23 -1.57
N GLU A 378 -24.45 -31.49 -0.34
CA GLU A 378 -24.12 -32.73 0.38
C GLU A 378 -25.39 -33.34 0.94
N SER A 379 -25.56 -34.64 0.78
CA SER A 379 -26.58 -35.45 1.42
C SER A 379 -25.98 -36.82 1.74
N ASP A 380 -26.32 -37.37 2.91
CA ASP A 380 -25.85 -38.69 3.33
C ASP A 380 -26.45 -39.83 2.48
N GLN A 381 -27.57 -39.55 1.78
CA GLN A 381 -28.29 -40.54 0.97
C GLN A 381 -28.79 -39.93 -0.32
N VAL A 382 -28.84 -40.75 -1.34
CA VAL A 382 -29.53 -40.41 -2.58
C VAL A 382 -31.01 -40.81 -2.46
N ASN A 383 -31.85 -39.81 -2.39
CA ASN A 383 -33.32 -40.01 -2.30
C ASN A 383 -33.99 -39.70 -3.63
N LEU A 384 -35.08 -40.46 -3.93
CA LEU A 384 -35.93 -40.15 -5.03
C LEU A 384 -36.71 -38.85 -4.73
N PRO A 385 -36.68 -37.83 -5.60
CA PRO A 385 -37.45 -36.62 -5.35
C PRO A 385 -38.96 -36.92 -5.41
N GLU A 386 -39.73 -36.19 -4.62
CA GLU A 386 -41.21 -36.33 -4.60
C GLU A 386 -41.84 -36.19 -6.00
N LYS A 387 -41.21 -35.40 -6.86
CA LYS A 387 -41.61 -35.18 -8.23
C LYS A 387 -40.45 -35.35 -9.19
N LEU A 388 -40.55 -36.29 -10.09
CA LEU A 388 -39.57 -36.50 -11.14
C LEU A 388 -39.63 -35.38 -12.17
N SER A 389 -38.49 -35.10 -12.78
CA SER A 389 -38.43 -34.21 -13.95
C SER A 389 -39.27 -34.73 -15.09
N PRO A 390 -39.89 -33.86 -15.89
CA PRO A 390 -40.67 -34.30 -17.04
C PRO A 390 -39.86 -35.22 -18.00
N GLY A 391 -40.45 -36.34 -18.40
CA GLY A 391 -39.84 -37.29 -19.30
C GLY A 391 -38.98 -38.37 -18.60
N ILE A 392 -38.81 -38.34 -17.28
CA ILE A 392 -38.22 -39.44 -16.51
C ILE A 392 -39.35 -40.39 -16.08
N VAL A 393 -39.22 -41.66 -16.46
CA VAL A 393 -40.10 -42.76 -16.04
C VAL A 393 -39.20 -43.79 -15.32
N LEU A 394 -39.47 -44.06 -14.05
CA LEU A 394 -38.76 -45.05 -13.22
C LEU A 394 -39.71 -46.19 -12.87
#